data_26bb1d8f32ab50106f3d16a2de7750ca
#
_entry.id   26bb1d8f32ab50106f3d16a2de7750ca
#
_cell.length_a   1.000
_cell.length_b   1.000
_cell.length_c   1.000
_cell.angle_alpha   90.00
_cell.angle_beta   90.00
_cell.angle_gamma   90.00
#
_symmetry.space_group_name_H-M   'P 1'
#
loop_
_entity.id
_entity.type
_entity.pdbx_description
1 polymer ?
#
loop_
_entity_poly.entity_id
_entity_poly.type
_entity_poly.pdbx_seq_one_letter_code
_entity_poly.pdbx_strand_id
1 'polypeptide(L)'
;MVSTDNGEIGVGLISVGWMGKLHTRAYQALPSVYPELGLRPRLVHAADTAPDRVEYACDVLGYAQASTDYRAVLANPDVDVVSI
;
A
#
# COMPACT_ATOMS: atom_id res chain seq x y z
N MET A 1 12.24 -11.88 1.60
CA MET A 1 13.08 -10.70 1.59
C MET A 1 12.62 -9.70 0.54
N VAL A 2 12.68 -8.47 0.87
CA VAL A 2 12.23 -7.41 -0.02
C VAL A 2 13.30 -7.15 -1.09
N SER A 3 12.89 -7.12 -2.34
CA SER A 3 13.77 -6.77 -3.44
C SER A 3 13.78 -5.25 -3.55
N THR A 4 14.90 -4.62 -3.21
CA THR A 4 14.91 -3.18 -3.11
C THR A 4 16.16 -2.61 -3.76
N ASP A 5 16.22 -2.67 -5.08
CA ASP A 5 17.36 -2.10 -5.79
C ASP A 5 17.60 -0.65 -5.40
N ASN A 6 16.53 0.10 -5.10
CA ASN A 6 16.58 1.51 -4.75
C ASN A 6 15.96 1.79 -3.38
N GLY A 7 15.78 0.78 -2.55
CA GLY A 7 15.06 0.93 -1.31
C GLY A 7 13.55 0.94 -1.47
N GLU A 8 13.02 0.66 -2.65
CA GLU A 8 11.59 0.62 -2.88
C GLU A 8 10.95 -0.61 -2.28
N ILE A 9 9.82 -0.40 -1.63
CA ILE A 9 9.03 -1.48 -1.02
C ILE A 9 7.61 -1.34 -1.54
N GLY A 10 7.12 -2.38 -2.21
CA GLY A 10 5.76 -2.40 -2.71
C GLY A 10 4.79 -2.72 -1.58
N VAL A 11 3.84 -1.82 -1.33
CA VAL A 11 2.88 -1.95 -0.24
C VAL A 11 1.53 -2.38 -0.77
N GLY A 12 0.97 -3.42 -0.15
CA GLY A 12 -0.42 -3.82 -0.35
C GLY A 12 -1.24 -3.51 0.89
N LEU A 13 -2.50 -3.20 0.69
CA LEU A 13 -3.41 -2.91 1.79
C LEU A 13 -4.69 -3.71 1.62
N ILE A 14 -5.05 -4.46 2.65
CA ILE A 14 -6.33 -5.17 2.67
C ILE A 14 -7.20 -4.50 3.70
N SER A 15 -8.36 -4.02 3.26
CA SER A 15 -9.31 -3.22 4.04
C SER A 15 -8.89 -1.75 4.11
N VAL A 16 -9.63 -0.92 3.38
CA VAL A 16 -9.37 0.51 3.24
C VAL A 16 -10.20 1.32 4.24
N GLY A 17 -10.37 0.81 5.44
CA GLY A 17 -11.09 1.50 6.48
C GLY A 17 -10.21 2.53 7.19
N TRP A 18 -10.65 2.94 8.36
CA TRP A 18 -9.94 3.96 9.13
C TRP A 18 -8.48 3.56 9.42
N MET A 19 -8.27 2.31 9.84
CA MET A 19 -6.91 1.82 10.11
C MET A 19 -6.08 1.73 8.84
N GLY A 20 -6.70 1.37 7.72
CA GLY A 20 -6.00 1.34 6.44
C GLY A 20 -5.49 2.70 6.04
N LYS A 21 -6.27 3.74 6.30
CA LYS A 21 -5.84 5.12 6.04
C LYS A 21 -4.65 5.49 6.90
N LEU A 22 -4.67 5.12 8.18
CA LEU A 22 -3.55 5.39 9.07
C LEU A 22 -2.30 4.65 8.66
N HIS A 23 -2.42 3.37 8.28
CA HIS A 23 -1.29 2.59 7.80
C HIS A 23 -0.68 3.23 6.56
N THR A 24 -1.52 3.67 5.63
CA THR A 24 -1.07 4.33 4.41
C THR A 24 -0.27 5.59 4.74
N ARG A 25 -0.78 6.42 5.65
CA ARG A 25 -0.08 7.64 6.05
C ARG A 25 1.25 7.33 6.72
N ALA A 26 1.31 6.24 7.51
CA ALA A 26 2.56 5.83 8.14
C ALA A 26 3.60 5.43 7.11
N TYR A 27 3.21 4.67 6.08
CA TYR A 27 4.14 4.32 5.00
C TYR A 27 4.63 5.56 4.28
N GLN A 28 3.73 6.49 3.99
CA GLN A 28 4.09 7.72 3.27
C GLN A 28 5.05 8.59 4.06
N ALA A 29 5.00 8.52 5.39
CA ALA A 29 5.84 9.32 6.25
C ALA A 29 7.25 8.75 6.44
N LEU A 30 7.46 7.45 6.16
CA LEU A 30 8.73 6.79 6.42
C LEU A 30 9.94 7.54 5.85
N PRO A 31 9.93 7.97 4.58
CA PRO A 31 11.12 8.63 4.04
C PRO A 31 11.47 9.93 4.75
N SER A 32 10.50 10.66 5.27
CA SER A 32 10.78 11.92 5.95
C SER A 32 11.09 11.74 7.42
N VAL A 33 10.53 10.70 8.06
CA VAL A 33 10.76 10.44 9.49
C VAL A 33 12.04 9.66 9.72
N TYR A 34 12.33 8.71 8.83
CA TYR A 34 13.50 7.83 8.95
C TYR A 34 14.30 7.81 7.66
N PRO A 35 14.82 8.97 7.22
CA PRO A 35 15.54 9.03 5.94
C PRO A 35 16.79 8.15 5.93
N GLU A 36 17.36 7.88 7.08
CA GLU A 36 18.57 7.06 7.18
C GLU A 36 18.33 5.59 6.77
N LEU A 37 17.08 5.13 6.79
CA LEU A 37 16.77 3.76 6.38
C LEU A 37 16.79 3.58 4.87
N GLY A 38 16.68 4.67 4.11
CA GLY A 38 16.66 4.61 2.66
C GLY A 38 15.45 3.89 2.09
N LEU A 39 14.39 3.70 2.86
CA LEU A 39 13.19 3.00 2.41
C LEU A 39 12.23 3.95 1.71
N ARG A 40 11.69 3.49 0.59
CA ARG A 40 10.72 4.26 -0.19
C ARG A 40 9.50 3.39 -0.48
N PRO A 41 8.49 3.45 0.39
CA PRO A 41 7.26 2.68 0.19
C PRO A 41 6.53 3.18 -1.07
N ARG A 42 6.11 2.23 -1.89
CA ARG A 42 5.31 2.50 -3.07
C ARG A 42 3.95 1.87 -2.88
N LEU A 43 2.89 2.66 -2.97
CA LEU A 43 1.53 2.18 -2.75
C LEU A 43 1.06 1.46 -4.01
N VAL A 44 1.10 0.13 -3.98
CA VAL A 44 0.89 -0.69 -5.16
C VAL A 44 -0.55 -1.11 -5.34
N HIS A 45 -1.15 -1.73 -4.34
CA HIS A 45 -2.45 -2.38 -4.55
C HIS A 45 -3.25 -2.43 -3.25
N ALA A 46 -4.44 -1.88 -3.26
CA ALA A 46 -5.35 -1.94 -2.13
C ALA A 46 -6.58 -2.78 -2.47
N ALA A 47 -7.23 -3.35 -1.48
CA ALA A 47 -8.46 -4.10 -1.68
C ALA A 47 -9.47 -3.81 -0.58
N ASP A 48 -10.74 -3.73 -0.99
CA ASP A 48 -11.85 -3.58 -0.06
C ASP A 48 -13.10 -4.07 -0.76
N THR A 49 -14.03 -4.66 -0.01
CA THR A 49 -15.26 -5.15 -0.62
C THR A 49 -16.21 -4.02 -1.04
N ALA A 50 -16.05 -2.83 -0.49
CA ALA A 50 -16.89 -1.68 -0.81
C ALA A 50 -16.31 -0.92 -2.01
N PRO A 51 -17.07 -0.79 -3.11
CA PRO A 51 -16.57 -0.11 -4.31
C PRO A 51 -16.14 1.33 -4.09
N ASP A 52 -16.82 2.06 -3.20
CA ASP A 52 -16.47 3.44 -2.90
C ASP A 52 -15.11 3.52 -2.21
N ARG A 53 -14.74 2.52 -1.42
CA ARG A 53 -13.43 2.48 -0.78
C ARG A 53 -12.33 2.10 -1.75
N VAL A 54 -12.64 1.26 -2.73
CA VAL A 54 -11.71 0.93 -3.80
C VAL A 54 -11.35 2.21 -4.57
N GLU A 55 -12.37 2.99 -4.91
CA GLU A 55 -12.17 4.26 -5.60
C GLU A 55 -11.36 5.23 -4.75
N TYR A 56 -11.69 5.33 -3.46
CA TYR A 56 -10.99 6.20 -2.52
C TYR A 56 -9.51 5.84 -2.43
N ALA A 57 -9.19 4.54 -2.44
CA ALA A 57 -7.81 4.09 -2.35
C ALA A 57 -6.97 4.63 -3.50
N CYS A 58 -7.50 4.63 -4.70
CA CYS A 58 -6.78 5.16 -5.85
C CYS A 58 -6.81 6.69 -5.89
N ASP A 59 -7.97 7.28 -5.70
CA ASP A 59 -8.15 8.72 -5.94
C ASP A 59 -7.59 9.59 -4.82
N VAL A 60 -7.65 9.11 -3.59
CA VAL A 60 -7.25 9.90 -2.42
C VAL A 60 -5.99 9.37 -1.78
N LEU A 61 -5.89 8.06 -1.56
CA LEU A 61 -4.73 7.50 -0.89
C LEU A 61 -3.53 7.31 -1.81
N GLY A 62 -3.75 7.18 -3.10
CA GLY A 62 -2.64 7.12 -4.05
C GLY A 62 -2.16 5.73 -4.41
N TYR A 63 -2.96 4.68 -4.17
CA TYR A 63 -2.60 3.34 -4.62
C TYR A 63 -2.71 3.25 -6.14
N ALA A 64 -1.74 2.56 -6.75
CA ALA A 64 -1.71 2.41 -8.20
C ALA A 64 -2.87 1.56 -8.70
N GLN A 65 -3.28 0.56 -7.93
CA GLN A 65 -4.39 -0.33 -8.26
C GLN A 65 -5.26 -0.53 -7.02
N ALA A 66 -6.53 -0.84 -7.25
CA ALA A 66 -7.42 -1.27 -6.18
C ALA A 66 -8.43 -2.27 -6.72
N SER A 67 -8.81 -3.21 -5.88
CA SER A 67 -9.67 -4.32 -6.26
C SER A 67 -10.70 -4.59 -5.17
N THR A 68 -11.80 -5.26 -5.55
CA THR A 68 -12.79 -5.68 -4.56
C THR A 68 -12.44 -7.04 -3.95
N ASP A 69 -11.41 -7.70 -4.46
CA ASP A 69 -10.99 -9.02 -4.00
C ASP A 69 -9.56 -8.94 -3.44
N TYR A 70 -9.41 -9.20 -2.14
CA TYR A 70 -8.10 -9.14 -1.49
C TYR A 70 -7.08 -10.09 -2.08
N ARG A 71 -7.54 -11.17 -2.73
CA ARG A 71 -6.62 -12.15 -3.33
C ARG A 71 -5.81 -11.54 -4.46
N ALA A 72 -6.33 -10.51 -5.11
CA ALA A 72 -5.59 -9.80 -6.15
C ALA A 72 -4.35 -9.10 -5.57
N VAL A 73 -4.46 -8.59 -4.35
CA VAL A 73 -3.33 -7.97 -3.67
C VAL A 73 -2.26 -9.02 -3.37
N LEU A 74 -2.67 -10.17 -2.83
CA LEU A 74 -1.75 -11.24 -2.47
C LEU A 74 -1.06 -11.85 -3.69
N ALA A 75 -1.71 -11.81 -4.84
CA ALA A 75 -1.17 -12.36 -6.07
C ALA A 75 -0.30 -11.37 -6.85
N ASN A 76 -0.30 -10.11 -6.44
CA ASN A 76 0.44 -9.07 -7.17
C ASN A 76 1.94 -9.19 -6.86
N PRO A 77 2.78 -9.49 -7.88
CA PRO A 77 4.21 -9.69 -7.65
C PRO A 77 4.96 -8.42 -7.23
N ASP A 78 4.35 -7.25 -7.42
CA ASP A 78 4.98 -5.99 -7.03
C ASP A 78 4.71 -5.64 -5.56
N VAL A 79 3.90 -6.43 -4.87
CA VAL A 79 3.62 -6.22 -3.45
C VAL A 79 4.61 -7.02 -2.61
N ASP A 80 5.38 -6.31 -1.80
CA ASP A 80 6.38 -6.91 -0.92
C ASP A 80 5.87 -7.09 0.49
N VAL A 81 5.06 -6.14 0.97
CA VAL A 81 4.49 -6.20 2.31
C VAL A 81 3.00 -5.89 2.23
N VAL A 82 2.24 -6.48 3.13
CA VAL A 82 0.78 -6.31 3.17
C VAL A 82 0.37 -5.88 4.57
N SER A 83 -0.42 -4.81 4.63
CA SER A 83 -1.10 -4.38 5.86
C SER A 83 -2.53 -4.88 5.83
N ILE A 84 -2.98 -5.39 6.96
CA ILE A 84 -4.35 -5.90 7.10
C ILE A 84 -5.07 -5.17 8.21
#